data_ee7a6070a229baaeb64ce2f9390498c6
#
_entry.id   ee7a6070a229baaeb64ce2f9390498c6
#
_cell.length_a   1.000
_cell.length_b   1.000
_cell.length_c   1.000
_cell.angle_alpha   90.00
_cell.angle_beta   90.00
_cell.angle_gamma   90.00
#
_symmetry.space_group_name_H-M   'P 1'
#
loop_
_entity.id
_entity.type
_entity.pdbx_description
1 polymer ?
#
loop_
_entity_poly.entity_id
_entity_poly.type
_entity_poly.pdbx_seq_one_letter_code
_entity_poly.pdbx_strand_id
1 'polypeptide(L)'
;MQCIEPYLSKNASAMTDALAIEGMRRGARSLYTAVLDGENINARADMSACSLMSGLCLANAGLGAVHGFAGPLGGKLDHAPHGAVCAALLPASLEINYARAQSDNLNGVISRMQTCAQVITNHRDVQSLIDWSKEACRDLEIPGLSSYGFTDDIIDEIVQASKSSSSMRGNAAPLSDEELGELLRRSA
;
A
#
# COMPACT_ATOMS: atom_id res chain seq x y z
N MET A 1 1.46 -4.43 1.74
CA MET A 1 1.46 -2.96 1.67
C MET A 1 2.26 -2.29 2.78
N GLN A 2 2.10 -2.64 4.06
CA GLN A 2 2.76 -1.98 5.21
C GLN A 2 4.31 -2.18 5.27
N CYS A 3 4.91 -2.89 4.31
CA CYS A 3 6.34 -2.86 4.01
C CYS A 3 6.64 -2.01 2.77
N ILE A 4 5.69 -1.90 1.82
CA ILE A 4 5.87 -1.11 0.58
C ILE A 4 5.89 0.38 0.92
N GLU A 5 4.87 0.90 1.61
CA GLU A 5 4.78 2.33 1.92
C GLU A 5 5.97 2.85 2.76
N PRO A 6 6.39 2.18 3.85
CA PRO A 6 7.57 2.64 4.59
C PRO A 6 8.85 2.62 3.75
N TYR A 7 8.98 1.64 2.85
CA TYR A 7 10.12 1.61 1.92
C TYR A 7 10.07 2.79 0.94
N LEU A 8 8.89 3.20 0.48
CA LEU A 8 8.71 4.35 -0.39
C LEU A 8 8.68 5.70 0.36
N SER A 9 8.57 5.68 1.67
CA SER A 9 8.40 6.89 2.50
C SER A 9 9.59 7.84 2.38
N LYS A 10 9.30 9.13 2.46
CA LYS A 10 10.30 10.20 2.57
C LYS A 10 11.19 10.07 3.82
N ASN A 11 10.71 9.37 4.83
CA ASN A 11 11.42 9.16 6.10
C ASN A 11 12.15 7.81 6.16
N ALA A 12 12.22 7.08 5.05
CA ALA A 12 12.92 5.80 4.98
C ALA A 12 14.40 5.93 5.34
N SER A 13 14.94 4.92 6.00
CA SER A 13 16.34 4.82 6.41
C SER A 13 16.91 3.47 6.01
N ALA A 14 18.23 3.33 6.01
CA ALA A 14 18.88 2.05 5.68
C ALA A 14 18.38 0.89 6.56
N MET A 15 18.05 1.16 7.84
CA MET A 15 17.51 0.14 8.74
C MET A 15 16.08 -0.25 8.37
N THR A 16 15.20 0.73 8.13
CA THR A 16 13.82 0.45 7.71
C THR A 16 13.77 -0.17 6.32
N ASP A 17 14.68 0.18 5.42
CA ASP A 17 14.82 -0.41 4.09
C ASP A 17 15.14 -1.92 4.18
N ALA A 18 16.10 -2.30 5.02
CA ALA A 18 16.46 -3.70 5.21
C ALA A 18 15.27 -4.53 5.73
N LEU A 19 14.54 -4.01 6.72
CA LEU A 19 13.35 -4.66 7.28
C LEU A 19 12.21 -4.74 6.25
N ALA A 20 11.95 -3.66 5.52
CA ALA A 20 10.89 -3.59 4.52
C ALA A 20 11.13 -4.57 3.36
N ILE A 21 12.36 -4.64 2.85
CA ILE A 21 12.75 -5.57 1.78
C ILE A 21 12.54 -7.02 2.23
N GLU A 22 13.01 -7.38 3.43
CA GLU A 22 12.82 -8.74 3.93
C GLU A 22 11.34 -9.04 4.21
N GLY A 23 10.59 -8.07 4.74
CA GLY A 23 9.14 -8.19 4.93
C GLY A 23 8.40 -8.41 3.61
N MET A 24 8.71 -7.62 2.57
CA MET A 24 8.14 -7.79 1.23
C MET A 24 8.46 -9.16 0.64
N ARG A 25 9.71 -9.63 0.75
CA ARG A 25 10.13 -10.94 0.24
C ARG A 25 9.35 -12.09 0.89
N ARG A 26 9.19 -12.06 2.23
CA ARG A 26 8.42 -13.07 2.97
C ARG A 26 6.94 -13.00 2.62
N GLY A 27 6.37 -11.81 2.62
CA GLY A 27 4.97 -11.60 2.27
C GLY A 27 4.65 -12.10 0.86
N ALA A 28 5.42 -11.71 -0.14
CA ALA A 28 5.22 -12.13 -1.53
C ALA A 28 5.32 -13.65 -1.70
N ARG A 29 6.29 -14.28 -1.01
CA ARG A 29 6.49 -15.75 -1.07
C ARG A 29 5.35 -16.54 -0.46
N SER A 30 4.78 -16.05 0.64
CA SER A 30 3.95 -16.88 1.53
C SER A 30 2.50 -16.43 1.65
N LEU A 31 2.11 -15.25 1.10
CA LEU A 31 0.76 -14.71 1.23
C LEU A 31 -0.31 -15.68 0.74
N TYR A 32 -0.19 -16.13 -0.50
CA TYR A 32 -1.18 -17.05 -1.09
C TYR A 32 -1.27 -18.38 -0.34
N THR A 33 -0.11 -18.95 -0.01
CA THR A 33 -0.09 -20.20 0.78
C THR A 33 -0.75 -20.02 2.14
N ALA A 34 -0.48 -18.91 2.83
CA ALA A 34 -1.06 -18.67 4.14
C ALA A 34 -2.59 -18.46 4.11
N VAL A 35 -3.13 -17.97 2.99
CA VAL A 35 -4.58 -17.80 2.81
C VAL A 35 -5.24 -19.14 2.40
N LEU A 36 -4.65 -19.85 1.45
CA LEU A 36 -5.23 -21.11 0.90
C LEU A 36 -5.02 -22.30 1.82
N ASP A 37 -3.95 -22.33 2.60
CA ASP A 37 -3.61 -23.38 3.57
C ASP A 37 -3.20 -22.72 4.90
N GLY A 38 -4.19 -22.37 5.71
CA GLY A 38 -4.01 -21.71 7.01
C GLY A 38 -3.24 -22.53 8.04
N GLU A 39 -3.09 -23.84 7.83
CA GLU A 39 -2.33 -24.75 8.70
C GLU A 39 -0.84 -24.84 8.31
N ASN A 40 -0.43 -24.25 7.20
CA ASN A 40 0.96 -24.22 6.77
C ASN A 40 1.83 -23.38 7.69
N ILE A 41 2.49 -24.03 8.63
CA ILE A 41 3.25 -23.36 9.69
C ILE A 41 4.40 -22.47 9.14
N ASN A 42 5.02 -22.86 8.02
CA ASN A 42 6.10 -22.09 7.41
C ASN A 42 5.56 -20.80 6.79
N ALA A 43 4.44 -20.87 6.07
CA ALA A 43 3.78 -19.69 5.51
C ALA A 43 3.27 -18.76 6.63
N ARG A 44 2.71 -19.31 7.70
CA ARG A 44 2.28 -18.57 8.89
C ARG A 44 3.45 -17.85 9.57
N ALA A 45 4.60 -18.52 9.71
CA ALA A 45 5.81 -17.95 10.28
C ALA A 45 6.35 -16.78 9.42
N ASP A 46 6.35 -16.92 8.10
CA ASP A 46 6.72 -15.83 7.18
C ASP A 46 5.79 -14.63 7.30
N MET A 47 4.48 -14.86 7.35
CA MET A 47 3.50 -13.77 7.51
C MET A 47 3.62 -13.09 8.88
N SER A 48 3.88 -13.83 9.95
CA SER A 48 4.14 -13.27 11.28
C SER A 48 5.41 -12.40 11.30
N ALA A 49 6.49 -12.88 10.68
CA ALA A 49 7.72 -12.11 10.53
C ALA A 49 7.52 -10.85 9.68
N CYS A 50 6.79 -10.97 8.56
CA CYS A 50 6.40 -9.83 7.73
C CYS A 50 5.61 -8.78 8.53
N SER A 51 4.64 -9.22 9.32
CA SER A 51 3.82 -8.35 10.19
C SER A 51 4.69 -7.62 11.21
N LEU A 52 5.61 -8.32 11.91
CA LEU A 52 6.53 -7.70 12.85
C LEU A 52 7.42 -6.63 12.18
N MET A 53 8.04 -6.98 11.04
CA MET A 53 8.88 -6.06 10.29
C MET A 53 8.10 -4.84 9.82
N SER A 54 6.85 -5.02 9.37
CA SER A 54 5.99 -3.94 8.94
C SER A 54 5.67 -2.95 10.08
N GLY A 55 5.44 -3.46 11.30
CA GLY A 55 5.23 -2.63 12.48
C GLY A 55 6.47 -1.82 12.86
N LEU A 56 7.66 -2.43 12.78
CA LEU A 56 8.93 -1.72 13.00
C LEU A 56 9.17 -0.64 11.94
N CYS A 57 8.84 -0.91 10.68
CA CYS A 57 8.93 0.07 9.60
C CYS A 57 7.94 1.21 9.80
N LEU A 58 6.68 0.93 10.13
CA LEU A 58 5.67 1.94 10.46
C LEU A 58 6.16 2.90 11.55
N ALA A 59 6.69 2.36 12.63
CA ALA A 59 7.11 3.15 13.79
C ALA A 59 8.29 4.10 13.48
N ASN A 60 9.13 3.78 12.48
CA ASN A 60 10.39 4.49 12.21
C ASN A 60 10.41 5.26 10.88
N ALA A 61 9.66 4.84 9.88
CA ALA A 61 9.57 5.50 8.57
C ALA A 61 8.19 6.10 8.28
N GLY A 62 7.18 5.75 9.07
CA GLY A 62 5.80 6.08 8.75
C GLY A 62 5.30 5.33 7.52
N LEU A 63 4.22 5.81 6.93
CA LEU A 63 3.52 5.17 5.82
C LEU A 63 3.29 6.18 4.67
N GLY A 64 2.26 5.97 3.86
CA GLY A 64 1.91 6.80 2.72
C GLY A 64 0.40 7.01 2.57
N ALA A 65 -0.04 7.21 1.33
CA ALA A 65 -1.42 7.55 1.00
C ALA A 65 -2.43 6.45 1.35
N VAL A 66 -2.07 5.17 1.20
CA VAL A 66 -2.95 4.04 1.56
C VAL A 66 -3.40 4.16 3.01
N HIS A 67 -2.45 4.24 3.94
CA HIS A 67 -2.78 4.38 5.36
C HIS A 67 -3.22 5.80 5.73
N GLY A 68 -2.86 6.80 4.93
CA GLY A 68 -3.38 8.16 5.05
C GLY A 68 -4.89 8.20 4.89
N PHE A 69 -5.43 7.41 3.98
CA PHE A 69 -6.87 7.26 3.75
C PHE A 69 -7.54 6.26 4.68
N ALA A 70 -6.85 5.18 5.05
CA ALA A 70 -7.48 4.09 5.80
C ALA A 70 -8.06 4.52 7.17
N GLY A 71 -7.46 5.52 7.81
CA GLY A 71 -8.02 6.09 9.05
C GLY A 71 -9.35 6.81 8.83
N PRO A 72 -9.41 7.87 8.01
CA PRO A 72 -10.66 8.56 7.67
C PRO A 72 -11.75 7.65 7.11
N LEU A 73 -11.39 6.73 6.20
CA LEU A 73 -12.34 5.76 5.64
C LEU A 73 -12.89 4.82 6.69
N GLY A 74 -12.06 4.35 7.63
CA GLY A 74 -12.51 3.46 8.70
C GLY A 74 -13.56 4.09 9.64
N GLY A 75 -13.64 5.43 9.69
CA GLY A 75 -14.66 6.16 10.41
C GLY A 75 -15.97 6.39 9.62
N LYS A 76 -15.99 6.12 8.31
CA LYS A 76 -17.09 6.40 7.40
C LYS A 76 -17.70 5.15 6.77
N LEU A 77 -16.88 4.12 6.52
CA LEU A 77 -17.31 2.90 5.85
C LEU A 77 -17.93 1.90 6.83
N ASP A 78 -18.99 1.22 6.39
CA ASP A 78 -19.70 0.24 7.18
C ASP A 78 -18.90 -1.05 7.37
N HIS A 79 -18.42 -1.27 8.61
CA HIS A 79 -17.74 -2.50 9.02
C HIS A 79 -16.56 -2.91 8.11
N ALA A 80 -15.92 -1.97 7.41
CA ALA A 80 -14.81 -2.26 6.52
C ALA A 80 -13.56 -2.70 7.31
N PRO A 81 -13.04 -3.92 7.12
CA PRO A 81 -11.81 -4.34 7.78
C PRO A 81 -10.65 -3.47 7.31
N HIS A 82 -9.87 -2.91 8.24
CA HIS A 82 -8.76 -2.01 7.92
C HIS A 82 -7.81 -2.58 6.86
N GLY A 83 -7.46 -3.88 6.95
CA GLY A 83 -6.60 -4.54 5.98
C GLY A 83 -7.20 -4.63 4.58
N ALA A 84 -8.52 -4.83 4.46
CA ALA A 84 -9.22 -4.86 3.18
C ALA A 84 -9.25 -3.46 2.54
N VAL A 85 -9.56 -2.42 3.31
CA VAL A 85 -9.48 -1.02 2.85
C VAL A 85 -8.08 -0.70 2.31
N CYS A 86 -7.05 -1.03 3.09
CA CYS A 86 -5.67 -0.81 2.65
C CYS A 86 -5.31 -1.62 1.39
N ALA A 87 -5.81 -2.84 1.25
CA ALA A 87 -5.56 -3.67 0.07
C ALA A 87 -6.24 -3.09 -1.17
N ALA A 88 -7.50 -2.66 -1.07
CA ALA A 88 -8.24 -2.01 -2.15
C ALA A 88 -7.56 -0.73 -2.65
N LEU A 89 -7.00 0.06 -1.74
CA LEU A 89 -6.30 1.31 -2.07
C LEU A 89 -4.93 1.12 -2.73
N LEU A 90 -4.27 -0.03 -2.52
CA LEU A 90 -2.87 -0.21 -2.92
C LEU A 90 -2.64 -0.08 -4.43
N PRO A 91 -3.41 -0.73 -5.33
CA PRO A 91 -3.14 -0.64 -6.76
C PRO A 91 -3.21 0.79 -7.30
N ALA A 92 -4.28 1.52 -6.97
CA ALA A 92 -4.45 2.91 -7.39
C ALA A 92 -3.38 3.83 -6.80
N SER A 93 -2.98 3.58 -5.54
CA SER A 93 -1.90 4.33 -4.89
C SER A 93 -0.57 4.14 -5.61
N LEU A 94 -0.24 2.92 -6.03
CA LEU A 94 0.98 2.64 -6.79
C LEU A 94 0.95 3.33 -8.16
N GLU A 95 -0.16 3.24 -8.90
CA GLU A 95 -0.32 3.87 -10.21
C GLU A 95 -0.14 5.39 -10.14
N ILE A 96 -0.86 6.05 -9.22
CA ILE A 96 -0.87 7.51 -9.14
C ILE A 96 0.47 8.04 -8.63
N ASN A 97 1.06 7.40 -7.62
CA ASN A 97 2.41 7.77 -7.17
C ASN A 97 3.46 7.57 -8.28
N TYR A 98 3.34 6.51 -9.09
CA TYR A 98 4.25 6.27 -10.21
C TYR A 98 4.10 7.32 -11.31
N ALA A 99 2.85 7.62 -11.72
CA ALA A 99 2.57 8.65 -12.73
C ALA A 99 3.10 10.03 -12.28
N ARG A 100 2.86 10.40 -11.02
CA ARG A 100 3.38 11.64 -10.45
C ARG A 100 4.92 11.62 -10.38
N ALA A 101 5.53 10.54 -9.98
CA ALA A 101 6.99 10.42 -9.93
C ALA A 101 7.62 10.55 -11.33
N GLN A 102 6.96 10.05 -12.38
CA GLN A 102 7.41 10.23 -13.76
C GLN A 102 7.26 11.69 -14.21
N SER A 103 6.11 12.32 -13.97
CA SER A 103 5.84 13.72 -14.35
C SER A 103 6.83 14.69 -13.70
N ASP A 104 7.14 14.48 -12.44
CA ASP A 104 8.01 15.36 -11.65
C ASP A 104 9.49 14.94 -11.70
N ASN A 105 9.84 13.93 -12.50
CA ASN A 105 11.19 13.36 -12.62
C ASN A 105 11.80 12.91 -11.27
N LEU A 106 10.98 12.33 -10.38
CA LEU A 106 11.41 11.84 -9.08
C LEU A 106 12.13 10.48 -9.20
N ASN A 107 13.30 10.47 -9.83
CA ASN A 107 14.06 9.26 -10.17
C ASN A 107 14.35 8.38 -8.94
N GLY A 108 14.53 8.97 -7.76
CA GLY A 108 14.71 8.23 -6.50
C GLY A 108 13.47 7.40 -6.13
N VAL A 109 12.27 7.97 -6.27
CA VAL A 109 11.00 7.26 -6.02
C VAL A 109 10.81 6.14 -7.03
N ILE A 110 11.02 6.43 -8.32
CA ILE A 110 10.94 5.43 -9.40
C ILE A 110 11.87 4.24 -9.12
N SER A 111 13.14 4.50 -8.78
CA SER A 111 14.11 3.45 -8.46
C SER A 111 13.69 2.60 -7.25
N ARG A 112 13.07 3.22 -6.23
CA ARG A 112 12.55 2.48 -5.07
C ARG A 112 11.33 1.63 -5.44
N MET A 113 10.42 2.13 -6.28
CA MET A 113 9.29 1.34 -6.81
C MET A 113 9.77 0.16 -7.66
N GLN A 114 10.79 0.35 -8.48
CA GLN A 114 11.45 -0.73 -9.23
C GLN A 114 12.07 -1.79 -8.31
N THR A 115 12.60 -1.39 -7.17
CA THR A 115 13.12 -2.33 -6.17
C THR A 115 11.99 -3.13 -5.51
N CYS A 116 10.86 -2.48 -5.16
CA CYS A 116 9.66 -3.19 -4.69
C CYS A 116 9.20 -4.23 -5.72
N ALA A 117 9.10 -3.83 -7.00
CA ALA A 117 8.75 -4.71 -8.11
C ALA A 117 9.69 -5.92 -8.18
N GLN A 118 11.01 -5.69 -8.16
CA GLN A 118 12.00 -6.76 -8.20
C GLN A 118 11.89 -7.73 -7.03
N VAL A 119 11.62 -7.22 -5.82
CA VAL A 119 11.51 -8.06 -4.61
C VAL A 119 10.25 -8.91 -4.61
N ILE A 120 9.14 -8.37 -5.11
CA ILE A 120 7.81 -9.01 -5.05
C ILE A 120 7.57 -9.91 -6.26
N THR A 121 7.93 -9.46 -7.47
CA THR A 121 7.55 -10.10 -8.73
C THR A 121 8.72 -10.74 -9.47
N ASN A 122 9.96 -10.52 -9.01
CA ASN A 122 11.22 -10.84 -9.73
C ASN A 122 11.41 -10.06 -11.04
N HIS A 123 10.61 -9.04 -11.30
CA HIS A 123 10.75 -8.12 -12.43
C HIS A 123 11.02 -6.71 -11.93
N ARG A 124 11.93 -5.98 -12.60
CA ARG A 124 12.29 -4.61 -12.19
C ARG A 124 11.39 -3.53 -12.83
N ASP A 125 10.32 -3.92 -13.46
CA ASP A 125 9.33 -3.04 -14.03
C ASP A 125 8.25 -2.68 -12.99
N VAL A 126 7.98 -1.38 -12.81
CA VAL A 126 6.97 -0.91 -11.86
C VAL A 126 5.56 -1.39 -12.24
N GLN A 127 5.29 -1.57 -13.55
CA GLN A 127 4.01 -2.10 -14.00
C GLN A 127 3.76 -3.49 -13.44
N SER A 128 4.78 -4.34 -13.36
CA SER A 128 4.64 -5.67 -12.76
C SER A 128 4.22 -5.66 -11.29
N LEU A 129 4.65 -4.64 -10.52
CA LEU A 129 4.20 -4.46 -9.13
C LEU A 129 2.73 -4.03 -9.06
N ILE A 130 2.32 -3.12 -9.95
CA ILE A 130 0.93 -2.66 -10.06
C ILE A 130 0.02 -3.83 -10.43
N ASP A 131 0.38 -4.58 -11.46
CA ASP A 131 -0.38 -5.74 -11.92
C ASP A 131 -0.49 -6.82 -10.83
N TRP A 132 0.63 -7.15 -10.18
CA TRP A 132 0.64 -8.06 -9.03
C TRP A 132 -0.33 -7.62 -7.92
N SER A 133 -0.37 -6.31 -7.62
CA SER A 133 -1.26 -5.80 -6.58
C SER A 133 -2.74 -5.93 -6.95
N LYS A 134 -3.08 -5.71 -8.24
CA LYS A 134 -4.43 -5.92 -8.77
C LYS A 134 -4.82 -7.40 -8.76
N GLU A 135 -3.91 -8.26 -9.21
CA GLU A 135 -4.10 -9.70 -9.21
C GLU A 135 -4.30 -10.23 -7.79
N ALA A 136 -3.49 -9.79 -6.84
CA ALA A 136 -3.64 -10.18 -5.44
C ALA A 136 -5.01 -9.77 -4.87
N CYS A 137 -5.50 -8.57 -5.17
CA CYS A 137 -6.85 -8.17 -4.76
C CYS A 137 -7.92 -9.06 -5.37
N ARG A 138 -7.84 -9.36 -6.67
CA ARG A 138 -8.79 -10.22 -7.37
C ARG A 138 -8.76 -11.65 -6.83
N ASP A 139 -7.56 -12.26 -6.75
CA ASP A 139 -7.38 -13.67 -6.42
C ASP A 139 -7.69 -13.98 -4.95
N LEU A 140 -7.52 -12.98 -4.07
CA LEU A 140 -7.86 -13.06 -2.65
C LEU A 140 -9.24 -12.47 -2.34
N GLU A 141 -10.03 -12.19 -3.38
CA GLU A 141 -11.40 -11.69 -3.27
C GLU A 141 -11.54 -10.45 -2.37
N ILE A 142 -10.57 -9.53 -2.46
CA ILE A 142 -10.63 -8.27 -1.72
C ILE A 142 -11.65 -7.34 -2.39
N PRO A 143 -12.73 -6.97 -1.71
CA PRO A 143 -13.74 -6.09 -2.30
C PRO A 143 -13.22 -4.66 -2.47
N GLY A 144 -13.71 -3.94 -3.48
CA GLY A 144 -13.53 -2.50 -3.60
C GLY A 144 -14.25 -1.72 -2.50
N LEU A 145 -13.92 -0.46 -2.34
CA LEU A 145 -14.46 0.40 -1.28
C LEU A 145 -16.00 0.55 -1.37
N SER A 146 -16.57 0.49 -2.58
CA SER A 146 -18.02 0.56 -2.79
C SER A 146 -18.79 -0.56 -2.08
N SER A 147 -18.17 -1.72 -1.89
CA SER A 147 -18.76 -2.84 -1.13
C SER A 147 -18.96 -2.51 0.36
N TYR A 148 -18.33 -1.45 0.85
CA TYR A 148 -18.42 -0.96 2.22
C TYR A 148 -19.17 0.38 2.33
N GLY A 149 -19.94 0.76 1.29
CA GLY A 149 -20.72 1.99 1.28
C GLY A 149 -19.96 3.24 0.86
N PHE A 150 -18.78 3.10 0.25
CA PHE A 150 -18.07 4.24 -0.34
C PHE A 150 -18.83 4.78 -1.54
N THR A 151 -18.99 6.10 -1.60
CA THR A 151 -19.65 6.85 -2.68
C THR A 151 -18.86 8.12 -2.99
N ASP A 152 -19.04 8.68 -4.18
CA ASP A 152 -18.26 9.83 -4.67
C ASP A 152 -18.50 11.12 -3.86
N ASP A 153 -19.65 11.26 -3.23
CA ASP A 153 -20.01 12.45 -2.45
C ASP A 153 -19.18 12.65 -1.17
N ILE A 154 -18.52 11.58 -0.67
CA ILE A 154 -17.63 11.70 0.51
C ILE A 154 -16.16 11.96 0.13
N ILE A 155 -15.79 11.95 -1.15
CA ILE A 155 -14.39 12.05 -1.60
C ILE A 155 -13.71 13.29 -1.03
N ASP A 156 -14.31 14.46 -1.20
CA ASP A 156 -13.71 15.72 -0.76
C ASP A 156 -13.47 15.74 0.75
N GLU A 157 -14.43 15.24 1.53
CA GLU A 157 -14.30 15.12 2.98
C GLU A 157 -13.14 14.19 3.36
N ILE A 158 -13.06 13.02 2.73
CA ILE A 158 -11.99 12.03 2.99
C ILE A 158 -10.63 12.58 2.57
N VAL A 159 -10.52 13.24 1.44
CA VAL A 159 -9.28 13.89 0.98
C VAL A 159 -8.81 14.91 2.01
N GLN A 160 -9.68 15.83 2.45
CA GLN A 160 -9.30 16.86 3.42
C GLN A 160 -8.93 16.25 4.78
N ALA A 161 -9.65 15.25 5.27
CA ALA A 161 -9.34 14.55 6.51
C ALA A 161 -7.98 13.82 6.43
N SER A 162 -7.67 13.20 5.30
CA SER A 162 -6.42 12.45 5.11
C SER A 162 -5.17 13.32 5.13
N LYS A 163 -5.26 14.59 4.69
CA LYS A 163 -4.12 15.53 4.65
C LYS A 163 -3.53 15.82 6.02
N SER A 164 -4.32 15.73 7.08
CA SER A 164 -3.85 15.87 8.46
C SER A 164 -3.13 14.63 9.00
N SER A 165 -3.28 13.48 8.33
CA SER A 165 -2.69 12.21 8.73
C SER A 165 -1.15 12.25 8.69
N SER A 166 -0.52 11.69 9.73
CA SER A 166 0.93 11.50 9.75
C SER A 166 1.41 10.58 8.62
N SER A 167 0.59 9.59 8.23
CA SER A 167 0.88 8.67 7.14
C SER A 167 0.93 9.40 5.80
N MET A 168 -0.05 10.26 5.51
CA MET A 168 -0.09 11.03 4.26
C MET A 168 1.17 11.90 4.09
N ARG A 169 1.69 12.47 5.16
CA ARG A 169 2.93 13.27 5.11
C ARG A 169 4.17 12.48 4.69
N GLY A 170 4.16 11.16 4.91
CA GLY A 170 5.23 10.25 4.49
C GLY A 170 5.14 9.81 3.03
N ASN A 171 4.07 10.16 2.30
CA ASN A 171 3.83 9.65 0.95
C ASN A 171 5.02 9.93 0.00
N ALA A 172 5.29 8.98 -0.89
CA ALA A 172 6.45 8.97 -1.78
C ALA A 172 6.51 10.20 -2.69
N ALA A 173 5.38 10.57 -3.31
CA ALA A 173 5.26 11.72 -4.18
C ALA A 173 4.26 12.74 -3.63
N PRO A 174 4.38 14.05 -3.94
CA PRO A 174 3.41 15.06 -3.55
C PRO A 174 2.18 14.95 -4.46
N LEU A 175 1.08 14.40 -3.95
CA LEU A 175 -0.16 14.27 -4.69
C LEU A 175 -1.06 15.49 -4.48
N SER A 176 -1.72 15.95 -5.56
CA SER A 176 -2.75 16.98 -5.51
C SER A 176 -4.06 16.42 -4.95
N ASP A 177 -5.00 17.30 -4.55
CA ASP A 177 -6.34 16.90 -4.10
C ASP A 177 -7.10 16.14 -5.19
N GLU A 178 -6.92 16.51 -6.45
CA GLU A 178 -7.51 15.82 -7.60
C GLU A 178 -6.96 14.40 -7.75
N GLU A 179 -5.65 14.22 -7.64
CA GLU A 179 -5.01 12.89 -7.68
C GLU A 179 -5.40 12.02 -6.49
N LEU A 180 -5.53 12.61 -5.31
CA LEU A 180 -6.02 11.92 -4.11
C LEU A 180 -7.49 11.48 -4.30
N GLY A 181 -8.34 12.33 -4.88
CA GLY A 181 -9.71 11.97 -5.22
C GLY A 181 -9.80 10.87 -6.27
N GLU A 182 -8.94 10.92 -7.29
CA GLU A 182 -8.86 9.89 -8.33
C GLU A 182 -8.40 8.53 -7.76
N LEU A 183 -7.46 8.54 -6.81
CA LEU A 183 -7.04 7.33 -6.10
C LEU A 183 -8.23 6.66 -5.41
N LEU A 184 -9.07 7.42 -4.73
CA LEU A 184 -10.28 6.90 -4.07
C LEU A 184 -11.28 6.31 -5.08
N ARG A 185 -11.56 7.03 -6.20
CA ARG A 185 -12.47 6.53 -7.24
C ARG A 185 -12.01 5.21 -7.85
N ARG A 186 -10.70 5.08 -8.13
CA ARG A 186 -10.13 3.83 -8.68
C ARG A 186 -10.12 2.67 -7.70
N SER A 187 -10.34 2.94 -6.42
CA SER A 187 -10.37 1.93 -5.35
C SER A 187 -11.81 1.50 -4.99
N ALA A 188 -12.82 2.11 -5.61
CA ALA A 188 -14.26 1.89 -5.39
C ALA A 188 -14.84 0.58 -6.04
#